data_ff32dbf44744d603a075fb5f5dca31b1
#
_entry.id   ff32dbf44744d603a075fb5f5dca31b1
#
_cell.length_a   1.000
_cell.length_b   1.000
_cell.length_c   1.000
_cell.angle_alpha   90.00
_cell.angle_beta   90.00
_cell.angle_gamma   90.00
#
_symmetry.space_group_name_H-M   'P 1'
#
loop_
_entity.id
_entity.type
_entity.pdbx_description
1 polymer ?
#
loop_
_entity_poly.entity_id
_entity_poly.type
_entity_poly.pdbx_seq_one_letter_code
_entity_poly.pdbx_strand_id
1 'polypeptide(L)'
;MKPTKKKTVACPAALRLEAMLPVDAGILSQQADDWTDRSVERGTVGPLAAEHALWHNCLFRNVTFTDCRLHGAQLSDIRFEGCDLSNLALDGAALNRVEFVGCKLLGAALPDATLNHVRLERCNGRYLNLSGSRLRQVRFTECD
;
A
#
# COMPACT_ATOMS: atom_id res chain seq x y z
N MET A 1 12.18 -17.09 -32.75
CA MET A 1 11.21 -17.19 -31.66
C MET A 1 11.18 -15.87 -30.92
N LYS A 2 10.12 -15.10 -31.06
CA LYS A 2 10.01 -13.82 -30.34
C LYS A 2 9.76 -14.14 -28.87
N PRO A 3 10.51 -13.57 -27.90
CA PRO A 3 10.20 -13.76 -26.51
C PRO A 3 8.81 -13.20 -26.26
N THR A 4 7.91 -14.03 -25.73
CA THR A 4 6.65 -13.57 -25.23
C THR A 4 6.92 -12.48 -24.20
N LYS A 5 6.55 -11.24 -24.52
CA LYS A 5 6.56 -10.18 -23.52
C LYS A 5 5.64 -10.67 -22.41
N LYS A 6 6.23 -11.05 -21.27
CA LYS A 6 5.43 -11.23 -20.06
C LYS A 6 4.67 -9.92 -19.90
N LYS A 7 3.33 -10.00 -19.94
CA LYS A 7 2.51 -8.85 -19.54
C LYS A 7 2.88 -8.56 -18.11
N THR A 8 3.85 -7.67 -17.90
CA THR A 8 4.09 -7.11 -16.58
C THR A 8 2.82 -6.40 -16.20
N VAL A 9 2.23 -6.82 -15.06
CA VAL A 9 1.25 -5.99 -14.40
C VAL A 9 1.88 -4.62 -14.32
N ALA A 10 1.23 -3.60 -14.87
CA ALA A 10 1.77 -2.27 -14.85
C ALA A 10 2.14 -1.94 -13.42
N CYS A 11 3.43 -1.71 -13.18
CA CYS A 11 3.88 -1.12 -11.94
C CYS A 11 3.03 0.12 -11.64
N PRO A 12 2.84 0.49 -10.37
CA PRO A 12 2.27 1.78 -10.06
C PRO A 12 2.85 2.78 -11.04
N ALA A 13 2.00 3.44 -11.77
CA ALA A 13 2.40 4.36 -12.82
C ALA A 13 3.54 5.18 -12.28
N ALA A 14 4.64 5.19 -13.00
CA ALA A 14 5.91 5.70 -12.55
C ALA A 14 5.73 6.79 -11.49
N LEU A 15 6.02 6.44 -10.24
CA LEU A 15 5.95 7.41 -9.16
C LEU A 15 6.70 8.65 -9.56
N ARG A 16 6.07 9.79 -9.45
CA ARG A 16 6.73 11.06 -9.73
C ARG A 16 7.61 11.43 -8.54
N LEU A 17 8.79 10.83 -8.49
CA LEU A 17 9.73 11.00 -7.36
C LEU A 17 10.14 12.47 -7.22
N GLU A 18 10.29 13.17 -8.33
CA GLU A 18 10.65 14.59 -8.36
C GLU A 18 9.61 15.50 -7.73
N ALA A 19 8.36 15.06 -7.66
CA ALA A 19 7.28 15.82 -7.03
C ALA A 19 7.15 15.51 -5.53
N MET A 20 7.84 14.47 -5.03
CA MET A 20 7.68 14.04 -3.65
C MET A 20 8.43 14.93 -2.67
N LEU A 21 7.77 15.26 -1.58
CA LEU A 21 8.36 15.94 -0.43
C LEU A 21 8.65 14.91 0.66
N PRO A 22 9.91 14.80 1.11
CA PRO A 22 10.22 13.97 2.28
C PRO A 22 9.50 14.50 3.51
N VAL A 23 8.84 13.61 4.24
CA VAL A 23 8.07 13.94 5.43
C VAL A 23 8.43 12.97 6.55
N ASP A 24 8.46 13.47 7.77
CA ASP A 24 8.62 12.64 8.95
C ASP A 24 7.35 11.82 9.22
N ALA A 25 7.53 10.57 9.60
CA ALA A 25 6.41 9.66 9.87
C ALA A 25 5.48 10.17 10.97
N GLY A 26 6.03 10.85 11.98
CA GLY A 26 5.22 11.42 13.05
C GLY A 26 4.30 12.54 12.56
N ILE A 27 4.73 13.31 11.58
CA ILE A 27 3.89 14.36 10.98
C ILE A 27 2.71 13.74 10.24
N LEU A 28 2.93 12.66 9.49
CA LEU A 28 1.86 11.97 8.79
C LEU A 28 0.81 11.41 9.76
N SER A 29 1.22 10.97 10.93
CA SER A 29 0.29 10.48 11.94
C SER A 29 -0.70 11.54 12.42
N GLN A 30 -0.38 12.80 12.24
CA GLN A 30 -1.25 13.93 12.63
C GLN A 30 -2.14 14.43 11.49
N GLN A 31 -1.84 14.05 10.24
CA GLN A 31 -2.55 14.51 9.06
C GLN A 31 -3.02 13.30 8.24
N ALA A 32 -4.05 12.65 8.74
CA ALA A 32 -4.48 11.36 8.21
C ALA A 32 -5.23 11.41 6.88
N ASP A 33 -5.81 12.53 6.54
CA ASP A 33 -6.87 12.55 5.53
C ASP A 33 -6.36 12.50 4.10
N ASP A 34 -5.42 13.36 3.75
CA ASP A 34 -4.94 13.46 2.37
C ASP A 34 -3.41 13.52 2.30
N TRP A 35 -2.82 12.52 1.66
CA TRP A 35 -1.39 12.51 1.40
C TRP A 35 -1.15 12.47 -0.10
N THR A 36 -0.56 13.53 -0.63
CA THR A 36 -0.18 13.61 -2.04
C THR A 36 1.28 14.01 -2.14
N ASP A 37 2.02 13.33 -3.00
CA ASP A 37 3.43 13.61 -3.27
C ASP A 37 4.27 13.59 -1.99
N ARG A 38 4.22 12.49 -1.25
CA ARG A 38 4.96 12.32 0.00
C ARG A 38 5.90 11.11 -0.08
N SER A 39 7.09 11.27 0.47
CA SER A 39 7.99 10.15 0.73
C SER A 39 8.36 10.08 2.20
N VAL A 40 8.35 8.89 2.75
CA VAL A 40 8.70 8.63 4.14
C VAL A 40 9.76 7.53 4.17
N GLU A 41 10.88 7.82 4.80
CA GLU A 41 11.93 6.85 5.05
C GLU A 41 12.09 6.64 6.55
N ARG A 42 11.82 5.42 6.99
CA ARG A 42 11.92 4.99 8.39
C ARG A 42 10.97 5.74 9.31
N GLY A 43 10.74 5.13 10.44
CA GLY A 43 9.87 5.67 11.47
C GLY A 43 8.58 4.90 11.60
N THR A 44 7.71 5.41 12.45
CA THR A 44 6.43 4.78 12.77
C THR A 44 5.29 5.75 12.47
N VAL A 45 4.33 5.28 11.69
CA VAL A 45 3.07 5.98 11.45
C VAL A 45 2.00 5.32 12.31
N GLY A 46 1.29 6.13 13.07
CA GLY A 46 0.21 5.67 13.95
C GLY A 46 0.40 6.07 15.41
N PRO A 47 -0.61 5.88 16.26
CA PRO A 47 -1.97 5.44 15.92
C PRO A 47 -2.68 6.37 14.96
N LEU A 48 -3.46 5.81 14.06
CA LEU A 48 -4.10 6.57 13.01
C LEU A 48 -5.47 5.97 12.69
N ALA A 49 -6.51 6.78 12.73
CA ALA A 49 -7.84 6.38 12.28
C ALA A 49 -8.38 7.45 11.35
N ALA A 50 -8.68 7.06 10.11
CA ALA A 50 -9.25 7.96 9.14
C ALA A 50 -10.30 7.23 8.31
N GLU A 51 -11.37 7.92 7.97
CA GLU A 51 -12.37 7.44 7.04
C GLU A 51 -12.17 8.16 5.70
N HIS A 52 -12.20 7.39 4.62
CA HIS A 52 -12.09 7.89 3.25
C HIS A 52 -10.82 8.71 2.97
N ALA A 53 -9.69 8.33 3.58
CA ALA A 53 -8.41 8.96 3.29
C ALA A 53 -8.03 8.84 1.81
N LEU A 54 -7.43 9.87 1.26
CA LEU A 54 -6.96 9.90 -0.12
C LEU A 54 -5.44 10.00 -0.16
N TRP A 55 -4.79 8.93 -0.59
CA TRP A 55 -3.34 8.90 -0.73
C TRP A 55 -2.97 8.74 -2.20
N HIS A 56 -2.16 9.62 -2.70
CA HIS A 56 -1.75 9.62 -4.09
C HIS A 56 -0.27 9.95 -4.26
N ASN A 57 0.41 9.18 -5.08
CA ASN A 57 1.83 9.37 -5.37
C ASN A 57 2.69 9.43 -4.10
N CYS A 58 2.70 8.35 -3.33
CA CYS A 58 3.47 8.25 -2.09
C CYS A 58 4.42 7.06 -2.12
N LEU A 59 5.55 7.24 -1.47
CA LEU A 59 6.57 6.21 -1.31
C LEU A 59 6.91 6.06 0.17
N PHE A 60 6.78 4.83 0.68
CA PHE A 60 7.12 4.50 2.06
C PHE A 60 8.22 3.45 2.06
N ARG A 61 9.33 3.73 2.72
CA ARG A 61 10.46 2.80 2.86
C ARG A 61 10.76 2.55 4.32
N ASN A 62 10.77 1.28 4.70
CA ASN A 62 11.13 0.84 6.06
C ASN A 62 10.31 1.55 7.15
N VAL A 63 9.03 1.76 6.87
CA VAL A 63 8.10 2.40 7.78
C VAL A 63 7.25 1.35 8.46
N THR A 64 7.02 1.50 9.76
CA THR A 64 6.10 0.67 10.53
C THR A 64 4.78 1.41 10.72
N PHE A 65 3.68 0.76 10.33
CA PHE A 65 2.33 1.29 10.54
C PHE A 65 1.72 0.57 11.74
N THR A 66 1.45 1.30 12.80
CA THR A 66 0.94 0.77 14.07
C THR A 66 -0.44 1.31 14.36
N ASP A 67 -1.40 0.42 14.67
CA ASP A 67 -2.78 0.80 14.97
C ASP A 67 -3.39 1.74 13.92
N CYS A 68 -3.19 1.42 12.65
CA CYS A 68 -3.75 2.20 11.57
C CYS A 68 -5.06 1.57 11.08
N ARG A 69 -6.11 2.37 11.09
CA ARG A 69 -7.44 2.00 10.59
C ARG A 69 -7.86 3.01 9.53
N LEU A 70 -7.97 2.52 8.29
CA LEU A 70 -8.21 3.35 7.13
C LEU A 70 -9.42 2.85 6.36
N HIS A 71 -10.60 2.98 6.97
CA HIS A 71 -11.85 2.55 6.37
C HIS A 71 -12.17 3.36 5.12
N GLY A 72 -12.44 2.68 4.02
CA GLY A 72 -12.81 3.34 2.76
C GLY A 72 -11.69 4.16 2.13
N ALA A 73 -10.43 3.94 2.51
CA ALA A 73 -9.30 4.69 1.94
C ALA A 73 -9.17 4.46 0.45
N GLN A 74 -8.75 5.49 -0.27
CA GLN A 74 -8.39 5.40 -1.67
C GLN A 74 -6.89 5.61 -1.82
N LEU A 75 -6.19 4.56 -2.22
CA LEU A 75 -4.76 4.54 -2.40
C LEU A 75 -4.45 4.39 -3.89
N SER A 76 -3.79 5.36 -4.48
CA SER A 76 -3.39 5.30 -5.88
C SER A 76 -1.95 5.73 -6.09
N ASP A 77 -1.25 4.99 -6.93
CA ASP A 77 0.17 5.22 -7.22
C ASP A 77 1.01 5.26 -5.94
N ILE A 78 0.91 4.20 -5.15
CA ILE A 78 1.61 4.06 -3.87
C ILE A 78 2.59 2.89 -3.94
N ARG A 79 3.76 3.07 -3.36
CA ARG A 79 4.72 1.98 -3.19
C ARG A 79 5.15 1.88 -1.73
N PHE A 80 5.05 0.66 -1.20
CA PHE A 80 5.55 0.30 0.12
C PHE A 80 6.76 -0.63 -0.07
N GLU A 81 7.91 -0.24 0.44
CA GLU A 81 9.13 -1.05 0.41
C GLU A 81 9.62 -1.36 1.82
N GLY A 82 9.75 -2.64 2.14
CA GLY A 82 10.28 -3.05 3.44
C GLY A 82 9.48 -2.56 4.63
N CYS A 83 8.21 -2.28 4.44
CA CYS A 83 7.34 -1.75 5.50
C CYS A 83 6.73 -2.86 6.33
N ASP A 84 6.45 -2.55 7.59
CA ASP A 84 5.64 -3.40 8.46
C ASP A 84 4.21 -2.85 8.46
N LEU A 85 3.33 -3.60 7.79
CA LEU A 85 1.91 -3.28 7.65
C LEU A 85 1.06 -4.32 8.39
N SER A 86 1.64 -4.96 9.39
CA SER A 86 0.95 -5.99 10.16
C SER A 86 -0.29 -5.41 10.84
N ASN A 87 -1.40 -6.13 10.73
CA ASN A 87 -2.69 -5.75 11.30
C ASN A 87 -3.26 -4.41 10.77
N LEU A 88 -2.75 -3.90 9.66
CA LEU A 88 -3.32 -2.73 9.00
C LEU A 88 -4.76 -3.02 8.58
N ALA A 89 -5.68 -2.16 8.95
CA ALA A 89 -7.09 -2.29 8.59
C ALA A 89 -7.46 -1.37 7.43
N LEU A 90 -7.83 -1.98 6.30
CA LEU A 90 -8.20 -1.29 5.07
C LEU A 90 -9.58 -1.76 4.57
N ASP A 91 -10.53 -1.83 5.49
CA ASP A 91 -11.90 -2.27 5.19
C ASP A 91 -12.53 -1.38 4.12
N GLY A 92 -13.04 -1.96 3.06
CA GLY A 92 -13.69 -1.22 1.98
C GLY A 92 -12.78 -0.30 1.19
N ALA A 93 -11.47 -0.44 1.32
CA ALA A 93 -10.51 0.41 0.61
C ALA A 93 -10.47 0.14 -0.89
N ALA A 94 -10.08 1.13 -1.66
CA ALA A 94 -9.79 1.00 -3.08
C ALA A 94 -8.30 1.22 -3.31
N LEU A 95 -7.61 0.21 -3.79
CA LEU A 95 -6.21 0.24 -4.14
C LEU A 95 -6.06 0.20 -5.66
N ASN A 96 -5.42 1.19 -6.23
CA ASN A 96 -5.20 1.30 -7.66
C ASN A 96 -3.75 1.63 -7.96
N ARG A 97 -3.07 0.75 -8.66
CA ARG A 97 -1.64 0.85 -8.95
C ARG A 97 -0.82 0.99 -7.66
N VAL A 98 -0.92 -0.03 -6.81
CA VAL A 98 -0.19 -0.08 -5.53
C VAL A 98 0.78 -1.25 -5.54
N GLU A 99 1.99 -1.02 -5.07
CA GLU A 99 3.01 -2.05 -4.91
C GLU A 99 3.38 -2.24 -3.44
N PHE A 100 3.51 -3.50 -3.08
CA PHE A 100 4.08 -3.91 -1.80
C PHE A 100 5.31 -4.77 -2.09
N VAL A 101 6.49 -4.32 -1.73
CA VAL A 101 7.74 -5.02 -1.98
C VAL A 101 8.46 -5.29 -0.66
N GLY A 102 8.68 -6.55 -0.34
CA GLY A 102 9.36 -6.95 0.88
C GLY A 102 8.65 -6.53 2.16
N CYS A 103 7.33 -6.45 2.14
CA CYS A 103 6.54 -5.97 3.27
C CYS A 103 6.02 -7.11 4.15
N LYS A 104 5.77 -6.81 5.42
CA LYS A 104 5.01 -7.66 6.32
C LYS A 104 3.55 -7.23 6.31
N LEU A 105 2.68 -8.15 5.91
CA LEU A 105 1.23 -7.95 5.87
C LEU A 105 0.53 -8.94 6.80
N LEU A 106 1.21 -9.38 7.85
CA LEU A 106 0.70 -10.36 8.79
C LEU A 106 -0.59 -9.88 9.45
N GLY A 107 -1.69 -10.57 9.21
CA GLY A 107 -2.98 -10.20 9.77
C GLY A 107 -3.57 -8.91 9.23
N ALA A 108 -3.04 -8.36 8.15
CA ALA A 108 -3.64 -7.19 7.51
C ALA A 108 -5.03 -7.55 6.96
N ALA A 109 -5.97 -6.63 7.08
CA ALA A 109 -7.35 -6.86 6.71
C ALA A 109 -7.80 -5.91 5.62
N LEU A 110 -8.23 -6.49 4.49
CA LEU A 110 -8.80 -5.76 3.36
C LEU A 110 -10.16 -6.39 2.98
N PRO A 111 -11.10 -6.55 3.93
CA PRO A 111 -12.40 -7.08 3.56
C PRO A 111 -13.16 -6.07 2.73
N ASP A 112 -13.92 -6.57 1.76
CA ASP A 112 -14.73 -5.75 0.86
C ASP A 112 -13.94 -4.65 0.13
N ALA A 113 -12.64 -4.87 -0.06
CA ALA A 113 -11.78 -3.94 -0.76
C ALA A 113 -11.83 -4.17 -2.29
N THR A 114 -11.41 -3.17 -3.04
CA THR A 114 -11.22 -3.29 -4.48
C THR A 114 -9.74 -3.08 -4.78
N LEU A 115 -9.10 -4.09 -5.34
CA LEU A 115 -7.71 -4.06 -5.72
C LEU A 115 -7.61 -4.11 -7.25
N ASN A 116 -7.01 -3.09 -7.83
CA ASN A 116 -6.84 -2.97 -9.27
C ASN A 116 -5.39 -2.62 -9.60
N HIS A 117 -4.73 -3.47 -10.38
CA HIS A 117 -3.30 -3.33 -10.68
C HIS A 117 -2.44 -3.26 -9.40
N VAL A 118 -2.57 -4.26 -8.55
CA VAL A 118 -1.82 -4.36 -7.30
C VAL A 118 -0.80 -5.49 -7.40
N ARG A 119 0.40 -5.21 -6.94
CA ARG A 119 1.50 -6.17 -6.93
C ARG A 119 2.04 -6.35 -5.53
N LEU A 120 2.17 -7.61 -5.12
CA LEU A 120 2.82 -7.99 -3.87
C LEU A 120 4.01 -8.87 -4.23
N GLU A 121 5.20 -8.45 -3.86
CA GLU A 121 6.44 -9.15 -4.15
C GLU A 121 7.26 -9.35 -2.89
N ARG A 122 7.63 -10.60 -2.63
CA ARG A 122 8.39 -10.99 -1.45
C ARG A 122 7.77 -10.48 -0.14
N CYS A 123 6.47 -10.61 -0.03
CA CYS A 123 5.72 -10.19 1.17
C CYS A 123 5.35 -11.39 2.03
N ASN A 124 5.24 -11.17 3.34
CA ASN A 124 4.63 -12.13 4.25
C ASN A 124 3.16 -11.76 4.43
N GLY A 125 2.28 -12.52 3.80
CA GLY A 125 0.84 -12.30 3.82
C GLY A 125 0.07 -13.30 4.68
N ARG A 126 0.71 -13.90 5.68
CA ARG A 126 0.02 -14.83 6.57
C ARG A 126 -1.16 -14.16 7.25
N TYR A 127 -2.30 -14.83 7.25
CA TYR A 127 -3.55 -14.32 7.79
C TYR A 127 -4.05 -13.02 7.13
N LEU A 128 -3.58 -12.72 5.92
CA LEU A 128 -4.14 -11.64 5.12
C LEU A 128 -5.61 -11.92 4.82
N ASN A 129 -6.48 -11.00 5.14
CA ASN A 129 -7.92 -11.15 4.91
C ASN A 129 -8.36 -10.34 3.70
N LEU A 130 -8.80 -11.03 2.66
CA LEU A 130 -9.33 -10.45 1.43
C LEU A 130 -10.80 -10.84 1.20
N SER A 131 -11.53 -11.19 2.26
CA SER A 131 -12.91 -11.64 2.12
C SER A 131 -13.80 -10.57 1.50
N GLY A 132 -14.62 -10.98 0.53
CA GLY A 132 -15.51 -10.06 -0.19
C GLY A 132 -14.82 -9.08 -1.11
N SER A 133 -13.49 -9.17 -1.25
CA SER A 133 -12.75 -8.22 -2.08
C SER A 133 -12.79 -8.57 -3.55
N ARG A 134 -12.70 -7.56 -4.39
CA ARG A 134 -12.62 -7.68 -5.84
C ARG A 134 -11.19 -7.47 -6.28
N LEU A 135 -10.62 -8.47 -6.92
CA LEU A 135 -9.23 -8.45 -7.39
C LEU A 135 -9.21 -8.40 -8.91
N ARG A 136 -8.57 -7.38 -9.45
CA ARG A 136 -8.38 -7.22 -10.88
C ARG A 136 -6.93 -6.91 -11.18
N GLN A 137 -6.30 -7.78 -11.97
CA GLN A 137 -4.87 -7.66 -12.28
C GLN A 137 -4.00 -7.53 -11.02
N VAL A 138 -4.20 -8.45 -10.10
CA VAL A 138 -3.42 -8.55 -8.87
C VAL A 138 -2.41 -9.67 -9.02
N ARG A 139 -1.17 -9.43 -8.64
CA ARG A 139 -0.11 -10.42 -8.72
C ARG A 139 0.59 -10.60 -7.38
N PHE A 140 0.73 -11.85 -6.99
CA PHE A 140 1.54 -12.26 -5.84
C PHE A 140 2.77 -12.99 -6.38
N THR A 141 3.96 -12.54 -6.01
CA THR A 141 5.23 -13.15 -6.42
C THR A 141 6.09 -13.40 -5.21
N GLU A 142 6.54 -14.64 -5.03
CA GLU A 142 7.41 -15.05 -3.91
C GLU A 142 6.86 -14.60 -2.55
N CYS A 143 5.57 -14.75 -2.34
CA CYS A 143 4.91 -14.39 -1.08
C CYS A 143 4.55 -15.63 -0.25
N ASP A 144 4.59 -15.47 1.09
CA ASP A 144 4.06 -16.45 2.04
C ASP A 144 2.58 -16.20 2.33
#